data_1e6cdac7510a1c35f0062b5f9efae8f4
#
_entry.id   1e6cdac7510a1c35f0062b5f9efae8f4
#
_cell.length_a   1.000
_cell.length_b   1.000
_cell.length_c   1.000
_cell.angle_alpha   90.00
_cell.angle_beta   90.00
_cell.angle_gamma   90.00
#
_symmetry.space_group_name_H-M   'P 1'
#
loop_
_entity.id
_entity.type
_entity.pdbx_description
1 polymer ?
#
loop_
_entity_poly.entity_id
_entity_poly.type
_entity_poly.pdbx_seq_one_letter_code
_entity_poly.pdbx_strand_id
1 'polypeptide(L)'
;EIYPNSKYMALQGISDAQSAVEEVIQKVNATLPSYKRIAKHLVRTVPFKKTGSNKIIRSQRASRHMILNPEVNSKRIPENETQQMIFDCVAQILGHQDFGVDTDIFAAGLDSMGCIMLLSAFSEDLKFTLELDEFMAIPTVEKLAKRFAEKSHWDEVDHSIRPVYGMSGVQMSFAYVMRGNTTSNIPFLFKLDPSVDLVRMQRAIKGLFPIHPILNDVVQMFQDKGYANFRDDSRPVNIPIIDKSPEEWEKTMKDLIRPYLYTPGEPLYHIELYRVGNDKYLFFDVAHIISDGMTASILLEDMNRLYQGETLEPETYTYYDFLIDHEHRMKMGLHIPNIVYYCKLM
;
A
#
# COMPACT_ATOMS: atom_id res chain seq x y z
N GLU A 1 5.56 0.05 31.18
CA GLU A 1 5.33 -0.17 32.61
C GLU A 1 5.35 1.15 33.37
N ILE A 2 4.39 1.40 34.24
CA ILE A 2 4.24 2.63 35.03
C ILE A 2 4.23 2.23 36.52
N TYR A 3 5.04 2.90 37.29
CA TYR A 3 4.96 2.79 38.78
C TYR A 3 4.43 4.13 39.32
N PRO A 4 3.21 4.15 39.89
CA PRO A 4 2.59 5.35 40.42
C PRO A 4 3.36 5.87 41.64
N ASN A 5 3.44 7.20 41.78
CA ASN A 5 4.06 7.81 42.96
C ASN A 5 3.10 7.71 44.15
N SER A 6 3.33 6.76 45.02
CA SER A 6 2.48 6.48 46.18
C SER A 6 2.33 7.69 47.12
N LYS A 7 3.37 8.51 47.29
CA LYS A 7 3.31 9.74 48.09
C LYS A 7 2.38 10.78 47.48
N TYR A 8 2.45 10.95 46.17
CA TYR A 8 1.57 11.87 45.43
C TYR A 8 0.12 11.38 45.50
N MET A 9 -0.11 10.09 45.29
CA MET A 9 -1.46 9.50 45.38
C MET A 9 -2.09 9.71 46.73
N ALA A 10 -1.34 9.46 47.80
CA ALA A 10 -1.80 9.69 49.16
C ALA A 10 -2.15 11.15 49.43
N LEU A 11 -1.33 12.10 48.92
CA LEU A 11 -1.59 13.54 49.06
C LEU A 11 -2.84 14.01 48.31
N GLN A 12 -3.19 13.34 47.20
CA GLN A 12 -4.35 13.65 46.36
C GLN A 12 -5.59 12.80 46.72
N GLY A 13 -5.51 11.94 47.71
CA GLY A 13 -6.61 11.05 48.14
C GLY A 13 -6.97 9.98 47.07
N ILE A 14 -6.05 9.66 46.17
CA ILE A 14 -6.24 8.65 45.14
C ILE A 14 -6.02 7.26 45.70
N SER A 15 -7.08 6.47 45.81
CA SER A 15 -7.03 5.09 46.33
C SER A 15 -6.81 4.04 45.24
N ASP A 16 -7.24 4.30 44.01
CA ASP A 16 -7.11 3.39 42.87
C ASP A 16 -6.04 3.90 41.86
N ALA A 17 -4.90 3.21 41.88
CA ALA A 17 -3.77 3.51 41.01
C ALA A 17 -4.03 3.17 39.54
N GLN A 18 -4.83 2.15 39.27
CA GLN A 18 -5.14 1.70 37.93
C GLN A 18 -5.98 2.76 37.20
N SER A 19 -7.11 3.11 37.80
CA SER A 19 -8.01 4.14 37.21
C SER A 19 -7.33 5.50 37.07
N ALA A 20 -6.51 5.91 38.02
CA ALA A 20 -5.76 7.17 37.92
C ALA A 20 -4.73 7.17 36.78
N VAL A 21 -4.04 6.06 36.54
CA VAL A 21 -3.09 5.93 35.43
C VAL A 21 -3.82 5.93 34.07
N GLU A 22 -4.95 5.24 34.00
CA GLU A 22 -5.79 5.20 32.79
C GLU A 22 -6.29 6.59 32.41
N GLU A 23 -6.79 7.36 33.38
CA GLU A 23 -7.23 8.74 33.13
C GLU A 23 -6.08 9.63 32.61
N VAL A 24 -4.89 9.50 33.20
CA VAL A 24 -3.70 10.23 32.74
C VAL A 24 -3.32 9.82 31.31
N ILE A 25 -3.33 8.52 31.00
CA ILE A 25 -3.01 8.02 29.66
C ILE A 25 -4.03 8.52 28.64
N GLN A 26 -5.32 8.50 28.95
CA GLN A 26 -6.36 9.05 28.08
C GLN A 26 -6.11 10.54 27.75
N LYS A 27 -5.81 11.32 28.77
CA LYS A 27 -5.47 12.75 28.61
C LYS A 27 -4.24 12.96 27.74
N VAL A 28 -3.19 12.19 27.98
CA VAL A 28 -1.95 12.24 27.17
C VAL A 28 -2.22 11.80 25.74
N ASN A 29 -2.92 10.68 25.53
CA ASN A 29 -3.25 10.16 24.22
C ASN A 29 -4.13 11.12 23.40
N ALA A 30 -4.99 11.92 24.05
CA ALA A 30 -5.80 12.93 23.38
C ALA A 30 -4.94 14.04 22.74
N THR A 31 -3.73 14.26 23.24
CA THR A 31 -2.79 15.28 22.73
C THR A 31 -1.74 14.72 21.77
N LEU A 32 -1.63 13.40 21.66
CA LEU A 32 -0.62 12.73 20.85
C LEU A 32 -1.16 12.30 19.49
N PRO A 33 -0.36 12.43 18.41
CA PRO A 33 -0.64 11.78 17.15
C PRO A 33 -0.84 10.27 17.34
N SER A 34 -1.66 9.64 16.53
CA SER A 34 -2.04 8.22 16.65
C SER A 34 -0.84 7.27 16.81
N TYR A 35 0.21 7.45 16.01
CA TYR A 35 1.43 6.63 16.05
C TYR A 35 2.30 6.80 17.30
N LYS A 36 2.02 7.81 18.15
CA LYS A 36 2.69 8.05 19.44
C LYS A 36 1.84 7.69 20.64
N ARG A 37 0.58 7.31 20.42
CA ARG A 37 -0.33 6.96 21.52
C ARG A 37 0.16 5.73 22.28
N ILE A 38 -0.04 5.76 23.57
CA ILE A 38 0.25 4.63 24.46
C ILE A 38 -0.87 3.60 24.27
N ALA A 39 -0.60 2.52 23.51
CA ALA A 39 -1.57 1.47 23.23
C ALA A 39 -1.71 0.45 24.35
N LYS A 40 -0.60 0.16 25.07
CA LYS A 40 -0.59 -0.78 26.21
C LYS A 40 0.26 -0.25 27.33
N HIS A 41 -0.24 -0.39 28.53
CA HIS A 41 0.51 -0.06 29.73
C HIS A 41 0.33 -1.14 30.80
N LEU A 42 1.26 -1.18 31.72
CA LEU A 42 1.22 -2.05 32.91
C LEU A 42 1.47 -1.20 34.14
N VAL A 43 0.55 -1.22 35.06
CA VAL A 43 0.72 -0.55 36.37
C VAL A 43 1.42 -1.49 37.33
N ARG A 44 2.57 -1.05 37.87
CA ARG A 44 3.37 -1.82 38.81
C ARG A 44 2.98 -1.51 40.24
N THR A 45 2.94 -2.54 41.06
CA THR A 45 2.77 -2.41 42.53
C THR A 45 4.13 -2.27 43.24
N VAL A 46 5.23 -2.59 42.56
CA VAL A 46 6.58 -2.56 43.11
C VAL A 46 7.44 -1.53 42.37
N PRO A 47 8.23 -0.71 43.08
CA PRO A 47 9.10 0.27 42.45
C PRO A 47 10.09 -0.35 41.45
N PHE A 48 10.50 0.44 40.46
CA PHE A 48 11.60 0.03 39.59
C PHE A 48 12.92 -0.07 40.37
N LYS A 49 13.64 -1.15 40.18
CA LYS A 49 15.02 -1.25 40.68
C LYS A 49 15.88 -0.17 40.01
N LYS A 50 16.71 0.48 40.81
CA LYS A 50 17.57 1.56 40.36
C LYS A 50 19.03 1.23 40.62
N THR A 51 19.91 1.77 39.83
CA THR A 51 21.37 1.77 40.04
C THR A 51 21.72 2.69 41.24
N GLY A 52 22.97 2.60 41.69
CA GLY A 52 23.48 3.54 42.72
C GLY A 52 23.42 5.01 42.29
N SER A 53 23.34 5.29 40.99
CA SER A 53 23.16 6.64 40.41
C SER A 53 21.67 6.99 40.15
N ASN A 54 20.74 6.28 40.77
CA ASN A 54 19.29 6.50 40.70
C ASN A 54 18.63 6.30 39.32
N LYS A 55 19.32 5.60 38.36
CA LYS A 55 18.78 5.27 37.06
C LYS A 55 18.02 3.94 37.11
N ILE A 56 16.89 3.85 36.43
CA ILE A 56 16.10 2.62 36.29
C ILE A 56 16.87 1.53 35.58
N ILE A 57 16.97 0.33 36.15
CA ILE A 57 17.58 -0.84 35.53
C ILE A 57 16.57 -1.48 34.57
N ARG A 58 16.74 -1.27 33.27
CA ARG A 58 15.80 -1.71 32.23
C ARG A 58 15.88 -3.21 31.88
N SER A 59 16.96 -3.89 32.26
CA SER A 59 17.16 -5.33 32.02
C SER A 59 16.29 -6.25 32.88
N GLN A 60 15.67 -5.74 33.93
CA GLN A 60 14.78 -6.50 34.85
C GLN A 60 13.33 -6.08 34.60
N ARG A 61 12.71 -6.55 33.54
CA ARG A 61 11.25 -6.43 33.33
C ARG A 61 10.52 -7.36 34.32
N ALA A 62 9.37 -6.92 34.80
CA ALA A 62 8.53 -7.76 35.68
C ALA A 62 8.16 -9.07 34.94
N SER A 63 8.30 -10.19 35.67
CA SER A 63 7.75 -11.47 35.16
C SER A 63 6.24 -11.31 34.98
N ARG A 64 5.67 -11.94 33.96
CA ARG A 64 4.23 -11.91 33.62
C ARG A 64 3.24 -12.20 34.76
N HIS A 65 3.72 -12.69 35.90
CA HIS A 65 2.91 -13.11 37.06
C HIS A 65 2.53 -12.01 38.05
N MET A 66 2.90 -10.73 37.82
CA MET A 66 2.50 -9.62 38.71
C MET A 66 1.48 -8.68 38.03
N ILE A 67 0.66 -9.20 37.16
CA ILE A 67 -0.45 -8.47 36.55
C ILE A 67 -1.62 -8.54 37.52
N LEU A 68 -2.04 -7.41 38.09
CA LEU A 68 -3.38 -7.30 38.63
C LEU A 68 -4.34 -7.64 37.49
N ASN A 69 -5.14 -8.69 37.63
CA ASN A 69 -6.20 -8.99 36.69
C ASN A 69 -7.03 -7.72 36.50
N PRO A 70 -7.17 -7.15 35.33
CA PRO A 70 -8.24 -6.21 35.10
C PRO A 70 -9.53 -6.96 35.43
N GLU A 71 -10.43 -6.32 36.13
CA GLU A 71 -11.80 -6.82 36.28
C GLU A 71 -12.25 -7.32 34.92
N VAL A 72 -12.85 -8.50 34.89
CA VAL A 72 -13.46 -9.09 33.70
C VAL A 72 -14.64 -8.19 33.35
N ASN A 73 -14.37 -7.09 32.64
CA ASN A 73 -15.41 -6.41 31.90
C ASN A 73 -15.94 -7.48 30.96
N SER A 74 -17.19 -7.85 31.11
CA SER A 74 -17.88 -8.82 30.25
C SER A 74 -17.70 -8.30 28.81
N LYS A 75 -16.80 -8.95 28.05
CA LYS A 75 -16.54 -8.59 26.67
C LYS A 75 -17.84 -8.70 25.90
N ARG A 76 -18.27 -7.62 25.28
CA ARG A 76 -19.44 -7.68 24.42
C ARG A 76 -19.12 -8.59 23.23
N ILE A 77 -19.94 -9.62 23.06
CA ILE A 77 -19.83 -10.56 21.95
C ILE A 77 -20.55 -10.00 20.71
N PRO A 78 -20.22 -10.46 19.49
CA PRO A 78 -20.97 -10.11 18.29
C PRO A 78 -22.46 -10.41 18.41
N GLU A 79 -23.32 -9.45 18.05
CA GLU A 79 -24.78 -9.50 18.16
C GLU A 79 -25.45 -9.89 16.85
N ASN A 80 -24.72 -9.85 15.72
CA ASN A 80 -25.22 -10.19 14.40
C ASN A 80 -24.10 -10.72 13.49
N GLU A 81 -24.48 -11.27 12.33
CA GLU A 81 -23.56 -11.88 11.38
C GLU A 81 -22.47 -10.92 10.88
N THR A 82 -22.81 -9.66 10.64
CA THR A 82 -21.83 -8.64 10.20
C THR A 82 -20.77 -8.38 11.27
N GLN A 83 -21.19 -8.25 12.53
CA GLN A 83 -20.22 -8.10 13.61
C GLN A 83 -19.37 -9.36 13.79
N GLN A 84 -19.96 -10.54 13.66
CA GLN A 84 -19.24 -11.81 13.74
C GLN A 84 -18.18 -11.91 12.63
N MET A 85 -18.54 -11.60 11.40
CA MET A 85 -17.65 -11.64 10.24
C MET A 85 -16.44 -10.71 10.42
N ILE A 86 -16.68 -9.47 10.84
CA ILE A 86 -15.60 -8.49 11.10
C ILE A 86 -14.76 -8.91 12.30
N PHE A 87 -15.41 -9.42 13.36
CA PHE A 87 -14.72 -9.93 14.56
C PHE A 87 -13.76 -11.07 14.19
N ASP A 88 -14.18 -12.00 13.36
CA ASP A 88 -13.36 -13.15 12.94
C ASP A 88 -12.14 -12.69 12.10
N CYS A 89 -12.31 -11.75 11.19
CA CYS A 89 -11.20 -11.14 10.45
C CYS A 89 -10.19 -10.47 11.41
N VAL A 90 -10.67 -9.68 12.36
CA VAL A 90 -9.81 -9.03 13.37
C VAL A 90 -9.09 -10.05 14.23
N ALA A 91 -9.80 -11.10 14.69
CA ALA A 91 -9.25 -12.16 15.52
C ALA A 91 -8.15 -12.95 14.78
N GLN A 92 -8.34 -13.20 13.49
CA GLN A 92 -7.35 -13.87 12.65
C GLN A 92 -6.05 -13.06 12.55
N ILE A 93 -6.14 -11.78 12.33
CA ILE A 93 -4.96 -10.89 12.24
C ILE A 93 -4.28 -10.70 13.59
N LEU A 94 -5.05 -10.56 14.68
CA LEU A 94 -4.50 -10.46 16.02
C LEU A 94 -3.92 -11.78 16.55
N GLY A 95 -4.36 -12.92 16.02
CA GLY A 95 -3.99 -14.26 16.50
C GLY A 95 -4.64 -14.64 17.85
N HIS A 96 -5.68 -13.91 18.30
CA HIS A 96 -6.44 -14.20 19.52
C HIS A 96 -7.84 -13.56 19.47
N GLN A 97 -8.73 -14.03 20.34
CA GLN A 97 -10.11 -13.53 20.50
C GLN A 97 -10.31 -12.78 21.83
N ASP A 98 -9.24 -12.24 22.40
CA ASP A 98 -9.25 -11.67 23.74
C ASP A 98 -9.67 -10.18 23.75
N PHE A 99 -10.75 -9.85 23.00
CA PHE A 99 -11.33 -8.52 22.88
C PHE A 99 -12.85 -8.61 22.70
N GLY A 100 -13.58 -7.50 22.90
CA GLY A 100 -15.02 -7.38 22.64
C GLY A 100 -15.29 -6.55 21.39
N VAL A 101 -16.55 -6.51 20.93
CA VAL A 101 -16.95 -5.73 19.74
C VAL A 101 -16.78 -4.22 19.93
N ASP A 102 -16.77 -3.75 21.15
CA ASP A 102 -16.56 -2.35 21.57
C ASP A 102 -15.10 -2.03 21.93
N THR A 103 -14.22 -3.03 21.91
CA THR A 103 -12.80 -2.85 22.21
C THR A 103 -12.10 -2.14 21.05
N ASP A 104 -11.27 -1.15 21.38
CA ASP A 104 -10.35 -0.54 20.41
C ASP A 104 -9.34 -1.60 19.94
N ILE A 105 -9.34 -1.89 18.63
CA ILE A 105 -8.55 -2.95 18.02
C ILE A 105 -7.04 -2.69 18.18
N PHE A 106 -6.61 -1.42 18.22
CA PHE A 106 -5.21 -1.08 18.53
C PHE A 106 -4.86 -1.38 19.99
N ALA A 107 -5.79 -1.13 20.91
CA ALA A 107 -5.62 -1.52 22.31
C ALA A 107 -5.60 -3.05 22.49
N ALA A 108 -6.33 -3.79 21.63
CA ALA A 108 -6.27 -5.24 21.57
C ALA A 108 -4.95 -5.79 21.03
N GLY A 109 -4.12 -4.94 20.38
CA GLY A 109 -2.77 -5.31 19.95
C GLY A 109 -2.48 -5.19 18.46
N LEU A 110 -3.39 -4.60 17.68
CA LEU A 110 -3.14 -4.34 16.27
C LEU A 110 -1.99 -3.34 16.13
N ASP A 111 -0.99 -3.70 15.36
CA ASP A 111 0.10 -2.80 14.97
C ASP A 111 -0.10 -2.28 13.53
N SER A 112 0.84 -1.46 13.06
CA SER A 112 0.74 -0.85 11.73
C SER A 112 0.73 -1.87 10.59
N MET A 113 1.45 -2.99 10.73
CA MET A 113 1.45 -4.05 9.72
C MET A 113 0.14 -4.82 9.76
N GLY A 114 -0.33 -5.18 10.95
CA GLY A 114 -1.64 -5.81 11.14
C GLY A 114 -2.78 -4.95 10.61
N CYS A 115 -2.67 -3.62 10.70
CA CYS A 115 -3.64 -2.69 10.13
C CYS A 115 -3.73 -2.82 8.59
N ILE A 116 -2.58 -2.85 7.92
CA ILE A 116 -2.53 -3.04 6.45
C ILE A 116 -3.12 -4.39 6.06
N MET A 117 -2.73 -5.46 6.78
CA MET A 117 -3.25 -6.80 6.53
C MET A 117 -4.77 -6.88 6.75
N LEU A 118 -5.30 -6.20 7.77
CA LEU A 118 -6.73 -6.18 8.06
C LEU A 118 -7.52 -5.42 6.98
N LEU A 119 -7.01 -4.28 6.53
CA LEU A 119 -7.63 -3.53 5.43
C LEU A 119 -7.62 -4.31 4.12
N SER A 120 -6.53 -5.06 3.82
CA SER A 120 -6.46 -5.97 2.67
C SER A 120 -7.50 -7.08 2.79
N ALA A 121 -7.57 -7.77 3.95
CA ALA A 121 -8.56 -8.82 4.18
C ALA A 121 -10.00 -8.31 4.07
N PHE A 122 -10.30 -7.12 4.57
CA PHE A 122 -11.62 -6.50 4.38
C PHE A 122 -11.94 -6.28 2.90
N SER A 123 -10.97 -5.79 2.12
CA SER A 123 -11.15 -5.56 0.70
C SER A 123 -11.31 -6.86 -0.10
N GLU A 124 -10.46 -7.85 0.17
CA GLU A 124 -10.41 -9.11 -0.58
C GLU A 124 -11.55 -10.06 -0.21
N ASP A 125 -11.76 -10.30 1.08
CA ASP A 125 -12.70 -11.31 1.57
C ASP A 125 -14.12 -10.76 1.73
N LEU A 126 -14.26 -9.51 2.20
CA LEU A 126 -15.55 -8.92 2.52
C LEU A 126 -16.03 -7.91 1.46
N LYS A 127 -15.21 -7.63 0.44
CA LYS A 127 -15.47 -6.53 -0.52
C LYS A 127 -15.75 -5.20 0.17
N PHE A 128 -15.12 -4.99 1.33
CA PHE A 128 -15.29 -3.84 2.20
C PHE A 128 -14.00 -3.00 2.21
N THR A 129 -13.95 -2.00 1.37
CA THR A 129 -12.80 -1.10 1.28
C THR A 129 -12.93 0.06 2.27
N LEU A 130 -11.92 0.24 3.11
CA LEU A 130 -11.77 1.36 4.04
C LEU A 130 -10.43 2.03 3.81
N GLU A 131 -10.42 3.36 3.84
CA GLU A 131 -9.16 4.10 3.91
C GLU A 131 -8.58 4.02 5.32
N LEU A 132 -7.25 4.15 5.42
CA LEU A 132 -6.55 3.99 6.69
C LEU A 132 -7.02 4.99 7.76
N ASP A 133 -7.24 6.22 7.37
CA ASP A 133 -7.73 7.29 8.27
C ASP A 133 -9.17 7.04 8.73
N GLU A 134 -10.02 6.53 7.84
CA GLU A 134 -11.38 6.11 8.16
C GLU A 134 -11.37 4.96 9.19
N PHE A 135 -10.54 3.94 8.96
CA PHE A 135 -10.36 2.84 9.91
C PHE A 135 -9.87 3.33 11.27
N MET A 136 -8.89 4.24 11.29
CA MET A 136 -8.35 4.81 12.52
C MET A 136 -9.36 5.65 13.30
N ALA A 137 -10.37 6.22 12.64
CA ALA A 137 -11.44 6.98 13.28
C ALA A 137 -12.50 6.07 13.96
N ILE A 138 -12.63 4.81 13.50
CA ILE A 138 -13.67 3.88 13.97
C ILE A 138 -13.09 2.51 14.36
N PRO A 139 -12.03 2.42 15.18
CA PRO A 139 -11.25 1.21 15.37
C PRO A 139 -11.91 0.18 16.34
N THR A 140 -13.21 -0.08 16.19
CA THR A 140 -13.93 -1.10 16.94
C THR A 140 -14.79 -1.94 16.00
N VAL A 141 -14.97 -3.23 16.32
CA VAL A 141 -15.81 -4.14 15.51
C VAL A 141 -17.22 -3.59 15.31
N GLU A 142 -17.83 -3.05 16.37
CA GLU A 142 -19.18 -2.47 16.33
C GLU A 142 -19.28 -1.32 15.31
N LYS A 143 -18.34 -0.38 15.34
CA LYS A 143 -18.33 0.77 14.42
C LYS A 143 -18.00 0.35 12.98
N LEU A 144 -17.06 -0.59 12.82
CA LEU A 144 -16.71 -1.16 11.53
C LEU A 144 -17.90 -1.91 10.92
N ALA A 145 -18.65 -2.69 11.71
CA ALA A 145 -19.84 -3.40 11.26
C ALA A 145 -20.96 -2.42 10.83
N LYS A 146 -21.15 -1.34 11.59
CA LYS A 146 -22.09 -0.29 11.21
C LYS A 146 -21.67 0.35 9.88
N ARG A 147 -20.39 0.67 9.73
CA ARG A 147 -19.85 1.26 8.50
C ARG A 147 -19.93 0.32 7.31
N PHE A 148 -19.70 -0.98 7.53
CA PHE A 148 -19.90 -2.01 6.53
C PHE A 148 -21.36 -2.06 6.05
N ALA A 149 -22.33 -2.06 6.96
CA ALA A 149 -23.74 -2.05 6.62
C ALA A 149 -24.15 -0.79 5.84
N GLU A 150 -23.60 0.37 6.16
CA GLU A 150 -23.80 1.60 5.41
C GLU A 150 -23.22 1.52 3.99
N LYS A 151 -22.05 0.90 3.84
CA LYS A 151 -21.36 0.74 2.54
C LYS A 151 -21.91 -0.41 1.68
N SER A 152 -22.54 -1.41 2.26
CA SER A 152 -23.14 -2.53 1.49
C SER A 152 -24.31 -2.11 0.60
N HIS A 153 -24.76 -0.86 0.70
CA HIS A 153 -25.77 -0.26 -0.20
C HIS A 153 -25.12 0.58 -1.32
N TRP A 154 -23.78 0.48 -1.50
CA TRP A 154 -23.14 1.19 -2.59
C TRP A 154 -23.45 0.46 -3.90
N ASP A 155 -23.87 1.24 -4.90
CA ASP A 155 -24.04 0.76 -6.25
C ASP A 155 -22.76 -0.01 -6.69
N GLU A 156 -22.94 -1.18 -7.28
CA GLU A 156 -21.83 -1.93 -7.86
C GLU A 156 -21.07 -1.01 -8.83
N VAL A 157 -19.80 -0.79 -8.55
CA VAL A 157 -18.97 -0.01 -9.46
C VAL A 157 -18.79 -0.81 -10.73
N ASP A 158 -19.22 -0.26 -11.86
CA ASP A 158 -19.06 -0.91 -13.16
C ASP A 158 -17.59 -0.88 -13.60
N HIS A 159 -16.91 -2.02 -13.47
CA HIS A 159 -15.54 -2.25 -13.90
C HIS A 159 -15.45 -2.71 -15.37
N SER A 160 -16.49 -2.53 -16.17
CA SER A 160 -16.41 -2.84 -17.60
C SER A 160 -15.25 -2.09 -18.27
N ILE A 161 -14.61 -2.78 -19.22
CA ILE A 161 -13.49 -2.20 -19.97
C ILE A 161 -13.95 -0.97 -20.73
N ARG A 162 -13.21 0.13 -20.55
CA ARG A 162 -13.45 1.41 -21.22
C ARG A 162 -12.28 1.73 -22.15
N PRO A 163 -12.52 2.44 -23.26
CA PRO A 163 -11.44 2.90 -24.13
C PRO A 163 -10.62 4.05 -23.53
N VAL A 164 -11.20 4.79 -22.57
CA VAL A 164 -10.58 5.99 -21.97
C VAL A 164 -10.85 6.00 -20.46
N TYR A 165 -9.81 6.28 -19.69
CA TYR A 165 -9.86 6.39 -18.23
C TYR A 165 -9.31 7.74 -17.78
N GLY A 166 -9.87 8.29 -16.71
CA GLY A 166 -9.29 9.42 -16.00
C GLY A 166 -7.91 9.11 -15.44
N MET A 167 -7.17 10.14 -15.08
CA MET A 167 -5.85 9.99 -14.47
C MET A 167 -5.93 10.10 -12.95
N SER A 168 -5.09 9.36 -12.25
CA SER A 168 -4.83 9.63 -10.84
C SER A 168 -4.06 10.95 -10.66
N GLY A 169 -4.09 11.52 -9.45
CA GLY A 169 -3.35 12.76 -9.16
C GLY A 169 -1.83 12.64 -9.40
N VAL A 170 -1.27 11.44 -9.16
CA VAL A 170 0.15 11.15 -9.44
C VAL A 170 0.41 11.16 -10.94
N GLN A 171 -0.41 10.47 -11.73
CA GLN A 171 -0.28 10.47 -13.18
C GLN A 171 -0.41 11.89 -13.77
N MET A 172 -1.32 12.71 -13.25
CA MET A 172 -1.45 14.11 -13.66
C MET A 172 -0.15 14.89 -13.46
N SER A 173 0.53 14.68 -12.33
CA SER A 173 1.83 15.32 -12.06
C SER A 173 2.87 14.90 -13.10
N PHE A 174 2.97 13.62 -13.47
CA PHE A 174 3.87 13.16 -14.51
C PHE A 174 3.51 13.75 -15.88
N ALA A 175 2.23 13.73 -16.24
CA ALA A 175 1.78 14.20 -17.56
C ALA A 175 2.05 15.69 -17.79
N TYR A 176 1.88 16.53 -16.79
CA TYR A 176 2.04 17.98 -16.93
C TYR A 176 3.43 18.50 -16.55
N VAL A 177 4.11 17.89 -15.56
CA VAL A 177 5.37 18.39 -15.03
C VAL A 177 6.58 17.69 -15.63
N MET A 178 6.49 16.37 -15.86
CA MET A 178 7.62 15.53 -16.27
C MET A 178 7.65 15.20 -17.75
N ARG A 179 6.67 15.62 -18.52
CA ARG A 179 6.60 15.41 -19.97
C ARG A 179 7.87 15.90 -20.68
N GLY A 180 8.43 15.08 -21.55
CA GLY A 180 9.62 15.42 -22.29
C GLY A 180 10.91 15.44 -21.49
N ASN A 181 10.86 15.01 -20.22
CA ASN A 181 12.01 14.90 -19.34
C ASN A 181 12.37 13.43 -19.09
N THR A 182 13.64 13.08 -19.20
CA THR A 182 14.14 11.73 -18.96
C THR A 182 14.07 11.30 -17.49
N THR A 183 13.76 12.19 -16.57
CA THR A 183 13.47 11.84 -15.15
C THR A 183 12.17 11.05 -14.98
N SER A 184 11.32 11.00 -16.00
CA SER A 184 10.12 10.15 -16.04
C SER A 184 10.37 8.75 -16.63
N ASN A 185 11.61 8.36 -16.80
CA ASN A 185 12.02 7.04 -17.26
C ASN A 185 12.46 6.17 -16.06
N ILE A 186 12.24 4.86 -16.14
CA ILE A 186 12.83 3.86 -15.21
C ILE A 186 13.66 2.87 -16.03
N PRO A 187 14.84 3.30 -16.50
CA PRO A 187 15.64 2.53 -17.44
C PRO A 187 16.52 1.50 -16.75
N PHE A 188 16.57 0.31 -17.32
CA PHE A 188 17.52 -0.75 -16.99
C PHE A 188 18.25 -1.20 -18.25
N LEU A 189 19.56 -1.42 -18.14
CA LEU A 189 20.36 -2.04 -19.18
C LEU A 189 21.03 -3.29 -18.62
N PHE A 190 20.62 -4.45 -19.12
CA PHE A 190 21.16 -5.73 -18.70
C PHE A 190 22.10 -6.29 -19.81
N LYS A 191 23.30 -6.69 -19.41
CA LYS A 191 24.11 -7.61 -20.22
C LYS A 191 23.60 -9.01 -19.95
N LEU A 192 23.12 -9.67 -20.98
CA LEU A 192 22.54 -11.02 -20.90
C LEU A 192 23.64 -12.06 -21.00
N ASP A 193 23.39 -13.24 -20.39
CA ASP A 193 24.26 -14.40 -20.59
C ASP A 193 24.32 -14.78 -22.06
N PRO A 194 25.49 -15.18 -22.61
CA PRO A 194 25.62 -15.57 -24.00
C PRO A 194 24.69 -16.70 -24.46
N SER A 195 24.25 -17.56 -23.54
CA SER A 195 23.31 -18.66 -23.82
C SER A 195 21.85 -18.20 -24.01
N VAL A 196 21.51 -16.96 -23.65
CA VAL A 196 20.14 -16.43 -23.80
C VAL A 196 19.74 -16.38 -25.27
N ASP A 197 18.61 -17.02 -25.59
CA ASP A 197 17.97 -16.91 -26.91
C ASP A 197 17.15 -15.61 -26.99
N LEU A 198 17.59 -14.67 -27.83
CA LEU A 198 16.92 -13.37 -27.98
C LEU A 198 15.50 -13.48 -28.55
N VAL A 199 15.22 -14.45 -29.40
CA VAL A 199 13.87 -14.66 -29.95
C VAL A 199 12.94 -15.20 -28.88
N ARG A 200 13.43 -16.09 -28.03
CA ARG A 200 12.68 -16.57 -26.86
C ARG A 200 12.46 -15.44 -25.84
N MET A 201 13.47 -14.61 -25.60
CA MET A 201 13.37 -13.43 -24.75
C MET A 201 12.33 -12.42 -25.31
N GLN A 202 12.36 -12.16 -26.60
CA GLN A 202 11.36 -11.30 -27.26
C GLN A 202 9.93 -11.82 -27.06
N ARG A 203 9.73 -13.14 -27.14
CA ARG A 203 8.43 -13.76 -26.88
C ARG A 203 8.01 -13.63 -25.43
N ALA A 204 8.94 -13.85 -24.51
CA ALA A 204 8.68 -13.66 -23.07
C ALA A 204 8.26 -12.22 -22.75
N ILE A 205 8.98 -11.23 -23.28
CA ILE A 205 8.63 -9.81 -23.10
C ILE A 205 7.25 -9.50 -23.67
N LYS A 206 6.94 -9.98 -24.89
CA LYS A 206 5.60 -9.80 -25.48
C LYS A 206 4.50 -10.47 -24.66
N GLY A 207 4.82 -11.55 -23.95
CA GLY A 207 3.92 -12.25 -23.05
C GLY A 207 3.52 -11.45 -21.82
N LEU A 208 4.25 -10.38 -21.45
CA LEU A 208 3.88 -9.50 -20.33
C LEU A 208 2.60 -8.69 -20.62
N PHE A 209 2.35 -8.33 -21.86
CA PHE A 209 1.29 -7.38 -22.24
C PHE A 209 -0.13 -7.90 -21.98
N PRO A 210 -0.48 -9.16 -22.26
CA PRO A 210 -1.78 -9.69 -21.86
C PRO A 210 -1.90 -9.93 -20.35
N ILE A 211 -0.78 -10.08 -19.61
CA ILE A 211 -0.76 -10.30 -18.16
C ILE A 211 -0.93 -8.96 -17.44
N HIS A 212 -0.21 -7.93 -17.90
CA HIS A 212 -0.18 -6.58 -17.35
C HIS A 212 -0.77 -5.57 -18.34
N PRO A 213 -2.10 -5.43 -18.41
CA PRO A 213 -2.77 -4.60 -19.42
C PRO A 213 -2.32 -3.14 -19.45
N ILE A 214 -1.80 -2.62 -18.33
CA ILE A 214 -1.28 -1.24 -18.25
C ILE A 214 -0.13 -0.96 -19.24
N LEU A 215 0.59 -1.99 -19.68
CA LEU A 215 1.63 -1.85 -20.70
C LEU A 215 1.06 -1.47 -22.09
N ASN A 216 -0.24 -1.69 -22.32
CA ASN A 216 -0.93 -1.29 -23.54
C ASN A 216 -1.45 0.15 -23.47
N ASP A 217 -1.24 0.83 -22.34
CA ASP A 217 -1.74 2.19 -22.15
C ASP A 217 -1.03 3.20 -23.07
N VAL A 218 -1.77 4.25 -23.41
CA VAL A 218 -1.28 5.44 -24.10
C VAL A 218 -1.80 6.65 -23.33
N VAL A 219 -0.90 7.52 -22.95
CA VAL A 219 -1.26 8.80 -22.34
C VAL A 219 -1.23 9.88 -23.39
N GLN A 220 -2.34 10.57 -23.57
CA GLN A 220 -2.46 11.68 -24.52
C GLN A 220 -3.53 12.68 -24.09
N MET A 221 -3.52 13.85 -24.72
CA MET A 221 -4.59 14.85 -24.53
C MET A 221 -5.94 14.31 -25.02
N PHE A 222 -6.95 14.45 -24.17
CA PHE A 222 -8.33 14.08 -24.49
C PHE A 222 -9.19 15.34 -24.64
N GLN A 223 -9.33 15.78 -25.86
CA GLN A 223 -10.04 17.03 -26.17
C GLN A 223 -9.48 18.20 -25.33
N ASP A 224 -10.31 19.09 -24.82
CA ASP A 224 -9.94 20.19 -23.92
C ASP A 224 -9.98 19.80 -22.43
N LYS A 225 -10.11 18.49 -22.13
CA LYS A 225 -10.27 17.96 -20.76
C LYS A 225 -8.96 17.61 -20.06
N GLY A 226 -7.83 17.74 -20.75
CA GLY A 226 -6.51 17.38 -20.24
C GLY A 226 -6.03 16.00 -20.68
N TYR A 227 -4.99 15.49 -20.02
CA TYR A 227 -4.47 14.17 -20.32
C TYR A 227 -5.38 13.05 -19.78
N ALA A 228 -5.42 11.92 -20.51
CA ALA A 228 -6.16 10.73 -20.11
C ALA A 228 -5.39 9.46 -20.52
N ASN A 229 -5.71 8.34 -19.90
CA ASN A 229 -5.22 7.01 -20.25
C ASN A 229 -6.12 6.41 -21.33
N PHE A 230 -5.52 5.89 -22.40
CA PHE A 230 -6.21 5.21 -23.49
C PHE A 230 -5.73 3.77 -23.57
N ARG A 231 -6.61 2.83 -23.22
CA ARG A 231 -6.33 1.42 -23.35
C ARG A 231 -6.43 0.97 -24.79
N ASP A 232 -5.33 0.44 -25.35
CA ASP A 232 -5.27 -0.08 -26.73
C ASP A 232 -4.67 -1.48 -26.76
N ASP A 233 -5.47 -2.47 -26.38
CA ASP A 233 -5.07 -3.90 -26.40
C ASP A 233 -4.85 -4.44 -27.82
N SER A 234 -5.26 -3.71 -28.85
CA SER A 234 -5.09 -4.09 -30.26
C SER A 234 -3.76 -3.65 -30.87
N ARG A 235 -3.03 -2.77 -30.17
CA ARG A 235 -1.76 -2.23 -30.67
C ARG A 235 -0.71 -3.33 -30.79
N PRO A 236 -0.02 -3.44 -31.94
CA PRO A 236 1.07 -4.39 -32.09
C PRO A 236 2.23 -4.08 -31.12
N VAL A 237 2.59 -5.06 -30.31
CA VAL A 237 3.75 -4.98 -29.40
C VAL A 237 5.03 -5.16 -30.21
N ASN A 238 5.81 -4.08 -30.34
CA ASN A 238 7.08 -4.08 -31.06
C ASN A 238 8.26 -4.13 -30.07
N ILE A 239 8.95 -5.26 -30.03
CA ILE A 239 10.18 -5.45 -29.26
C ILE A 239 11.28 -5.82 -30.26
N PRO A 240 12.06 -4.86 -30.77
CA PRO A 240 13.03 -5.13 -31.82
C PRO A 240 14.25 -5.89 -31.29
N ILE A 241 14.83 -6.74 -32.14
CA ILE A 241 16.18 -7.31 -31.96
C ILE A 241 17.08 -6.57 -32.96
N ILE A 242 18.06 -5.83 -32.44
CA ILE A 242 18.89 -4.91 -33.19
C ILE A 242 20.33 -5.38 -33.17
N ASP A 243 20.93 -5.55 -34.36
CA ASP A 243 22.36 -5.87 -34.49
C ASP A 243 23.17 -4.57 -34.53
N LYS A 244 24.26 -4.51 -33.78
CA LYS A 244 25.18 -3.37 -33.68
C LYS A 244 26.62 -3.85 -33.71
N SER A 245 27.51 -3.07 -34.33
CA SER A 245 28.94 -3.23 -34.09
C SER A 245 29.31 -2.67 -32.69
N PRO A 246 30.46 -3.05 -32.12
CA PRO A 246 30.92 -2.46 -30.85
C PRO A 246 31.03 -0.94 -30.87
N GLU A 247 31.48 -0.37 -31.97
CA GLU A 247 31.62 1.09 -32.15
C GLU A 247 30.27 1.80 -32.24
N GLU A 248 29.28 1.18 -32.91
CA GLU A 248 27.92 1.69 -32.98
C GLU A 248 27.22 1.58 -31.61
N TRP A 249 27.53 0.51 -30.85
CA TRP A 249 26.95 0.31 -29.53
C TRP A 249 27.38 1.39 -28.53
N GLU A 250 28.66 1.77 -28.53
CA GLU A 250 29.13 2.86 -27.67
C GLU A 250 28.41 4.19 -27.93
N LYS A 251 28.02 4.45 -29.18
CA LYS A 251 27.20 5.62 -29.52
C LYS A 251 25.76 5.43 -29.08
N THR A 252 25.18 4.25 -29.38
CA THR A 252 23.79 3.93 -29.05
C THR A 252 23.53 4.04 -27.55
N MET A 253 24.43 3.56 -26.70
CA MET A 253 24.30 3.62 -25.23
C MET A 253 24.07 5.04 -24.69
N LYS A 254 24.58 6.07 -25.35
CA LYS A 254 24.43 7.46 -24.92
C LYS A 254 23.02 8.00 -25.16
N ASP A 255 22.30 7.41 -26.11
CA ASP A 255 20.98 7.87 -26.57
C ASP A 255 19.86 6.85 -26.28
N LEU A 256 20.12 5.84 -25.43
CA LEU A 256 19.13 4.82 -25.10
C LEU A 256 17.92 5.41 -24.37
N ILE A 257 18.16 6.29 -23.41
CA ILE A 257 17.11 6.90 -22.60
C ILE A 257 16.48 8.04 -23.39
N ARG A 258 15.23 7.87 -23.79
CA ARG A 258 14.45 8.83 -24.55
C ARG A 258 13.26 9.32 -23.75
N PRO A 259 12.99 10.64 -23.73
CA PRO A 259 11.85 11.15 -22.97
C PRO A 259 10.51 10.70 -23.58
N TYR A 260 9.51 10.49 -22.72
CA TYR A 260 8.13 10.27 -23.15
C TYR A 260 7.43 11.62 -23.38
N LEU A 261 6.79 11.77 -24.54
CA LEU A 261 6.13 13.01 -24.94
C LEU A 261 4.62 12.97 -24.73
N TYR A 262 4.07 11.80 -24.43
CA TYR A 262 2.63 11.57 -24.24
C TYR A 262 1.81 12.05 -25.44
N THR A 263 2.27 11.64 -26.62
CA THR A 263 1.62 11.92 -27.89
C THR A 263 0.69 10.78 -28.31
N PRO A 264 -0.29 11.03 -29.18
CA PRO A 264 -1.20 9.99 -29.66
C PRO A 264 -0.46 8.76 -30.22
N GLY A 265 -0.78 7.58 -29.68
CA GLY A 265 -0.20 6.30 -30.11
C GLY A 265 1.23 6.03 -29.61
N GLU A 266 1.84 6.91 -28.83
CA GLU A 266 3.16 6.68 -28.26
C GLU A 266 3.10 5.60 -27.17
N PRO A 267 3.91 4.51 -27.28
CA PRO A 267 3.98 3.51 -26.23
C PRO A 267 4.67 4.08 -24.99
N LEU A 268 4.25 3.63 -23.82
CA LEU A 268 4.84 4.04 -22.53
C LEU A 268 5.98 3.11 -22.12
N TYR A 269 6.66 2.53 -23.09
CA TYR A 269 7.86 1.71 -22.90
C TYR A 269 8.84 1.85 -24.05
N HIS A 270 10.14 1.71 -23.75
CA HIS A 270 11.23 1.49 -24.70
C HIS A 270 11.92 0.18 -24.32
N ILE A 271 11.55 -0.93 -24.92
CA ILE A 271 12.12 -2.24 -24.65
C ILE A 271 12.76 -2.77 -25.95
N GLU A 272 14.06 -2.99 -25.90
CA GLU A 272 14.87 -3.33 -27.07
C GLU A 272 15.90 -4.40 -26.71
N LEU A 273 16.09 -5.35 -27.60
CA LEU A 273 17.12 -6.37 -27.51
C LEU A 273 18.24 -6.06 -28.48
N TYR A 274 19.48 -6.17 -28.03
CA TYR A 274 20.64 -5.88 -28.85
C TYR A 274 21.57 -7.09 -28.95
N ARG A 275 22.13 -7.29 -30.15
CA ARG A 275 23.26 -8.18 -30.40
C ARG A 275 24.45 -7.31 -30.80
N VAL A 276 25.55 -7.39 -30.03
CA VAL A 276 26.74 -6.57 -30.22
C VAL A 276 27.95 -7.53 -30.28
N GLY A 277 28.34 -7.91 -31.47
CA GLY A 277 29.32 -8.99 -31.63
C GLY A 277 28.86 -10.29 -30.96
N ASN A 278 29.58 -10.75 -29.94
CA ASN A 278 29.21 -11.92 -29.15
C ASN A 278 28.35 -11.59 -27.91
N ASP A 279 28.21 -10.33 -27.58
CA ASP A 279 27.45 -9.88 -26.42
C ASP A 279 25.98 -9.63 -26.77
N LYS A 280 25.12 -9.79 -25.76
CA LYS A 280 23.68 -9.54 -25.87
C LYS A 280 23.24 -8.61 -24.76
N TYR A 281 22.33 -7.69 -25.09
CA TYR A 281 21.81 -6.74 -24.12
C TYR A 281 20.30 -6.64 -24.22
N LEU A 282 19.67 -6.39 -23.07
CA LEU A 282 18.28 -5.98 -22.95
C LEU A 282 18.25 -4.55 -22.39
N PHE A 283 17.75 -3.62 -23.17
CA PHE A 283 17.30 -2.32 -22.65
C PHE A 283 15.83 -2.43 -22.30
N PHE A 284 15.50 -2.09 -21.08
CA PHE A 284 14.15 -2.20 -20.53
C PHE A 284 13.82 -0.87 -19.82
N ASP A 285 12.96 -0.08 -20.40
CA ASP A 285 12.54 1.22 -19.88
C ASP A 285 11.02 1.32 -19.98
N VAL A 286 10.37 1.59 -18.86
CA VAL A 286 8.92 1.79 -18.77
C VAL A 286 8.68 3.15 -18.12
N ALA A 287 7.76 3.92 -18.70
CA ALA A 287 7.46 5.26 -18.24
C ALA A 287 6.96 5.27 -16.78
N HIS A 288 7.51 6.16 -15.97
CA HIS A 288 7.17 6.26 -14.54
C HIS A 288 5.69 6.60 -14.28
N ILE A 289 4.98 7.12 -15.31
CA ILE A 289 3.54 7.40 -15.22
C ILE A 289 2.68 6.14 -15.08
N ILE A 290 3.20 4.97 -15.51
CA ILE A 290 2.54 3.64 -15.41
C ILE A 290 3.36 2.63 -14.58
N SER A 291 4.50 3.02 -14.03
CA SER A 291 5.40 2.11 -13.34
C SER A 291 6.14 2.79 -12.20
N ASP A 292 6.65 1.98 -11.28
CA ASP A 292 7.57 2.35 -10.21
C ASP A 292 8.62 1.25 -10.00
N GLY A 293 9.43 1.36 -8.94
CA GLY A 293 10.47 0.38 -8.64
C GLY A 293 9.89 -1.03 -8.34
N MET A 294 8.71 -1.13 -7.75
CA MET A 294 8.03 -2.42 -7.49
C MET A 294 7.52 -3.01 -8.81
N THR A 295 6.86 -2.20 -9.64
CA THR A 295 6.39 -2.60 -10.97
C THR A 295 7.53 -3.17 -11.81
N ALA A 296 8.68 -2.50 -11.83
CA ALA A 296 9.85 -2.98 -12.57
C ALA A 296 10.31 -4.36 -12.08
N SER A 297 10.32 -4.60 -10.77
CA SER A 297 10.68 -5.89 -10.19
C SER A 297 9.71 -6.99 -10.61
N ILE A 298 8.40 -6.73 -10.56
CA ILE A 298 7.35 -7.67 -10.98
C ILE A 298 7.51 -8.03 -12.46
N LEU A 299 7.63 -7.03 -13.32
CA LEU A 299 7.76 -7.23 -14.77
C LEU A 299 9.02 -8.04 -15.13
N LEU A 300 10.15 -7.80 -14.47
CA LEU A 300 11.39 -8.53 -14.70
C LEU A 300 11.29 -9.99 -14.20
N GLU A 301 10.63 -10.22 -13.07
CA GLU A 301 10.36 -11.56 -12.55
C GLU A 301 9.43 -12.34 -13.49
N ASP A 302 8.31 -11.78 -13.89
CA ASP A 302 7.36 -12.42 -14.79
C ASP A 302 7.95 -12.64 -16.19
N MET A 303 8.76 -11.71 -16.69
CA MET A 303 9.53 -11.91 -17.91
C MET A 303 10.44 -13.14 -17.80
N ASN A 304 11.15 -13.32 -16.68
CA ASN A 304 12.02 -14.48 -16.47
C ASN A 304 11.21 -15.77 -16.38
N ARG A 305 10.07 -15.81 -15.68
CA ARG A 305 9.17 -16.98 -15.61
C ARG A 305 8.63 -17.35 -16.98
N LEU A 306 8.20 -16.37 -17.78
CA LEU A 306 7.78 -16.58 -19.17
C LEU A 306 8.94 -17.09 -20.05
N TYR A 307 10.16 -16.56 -19.85
CA TYR A 307 11.34 -17.07 -20.53
C TYR A 307 11.64 -18.53 -20.16
N GLN A 308 11.39 -18.96 -18.92
CA GLN A 308 11.51 -20.36 -18.50
C GLN A 308 10.40 -21.25 -19.07
N GLY A 309 9.34 -20.68 -19.63
CA GLY A 309 8.22 -21.38 -20.26
C GLY A 309 7.04 -21.60 -19.31
N GLU A 310 6.98 -20.85 -18.21
CA GLU A 310 5.79 -20.85 -17.34
C GLU A 310 4.62 -20.16 -18.05
N THR A 311 3.42 -20.55 -17.67
CA THR A 311 2.18 -19.85 -18.02
C THR A 311 1.77 -19.00 -16.83
N LEU A 312 1.49 -17.72 -17.07
CA LEU A 312 1.04 -16.79 -16.03
C LEU A 312 -0.40 -16.37 -16.32
N GLU A 313 -1.17 -16.21 -15.25
CA GLU A 313 -2.53 -15.70 -15.34
C GLU A 313 -2.52 -14.16 -15.39
N PRO A 314 -3.44 -13.54 -16.14
CA PRO A 314 -3.62 -12.10 -16.14
C PRO A 314 -3.99 -11.55 -14.75
N GLU A 315 -3.67 -10.28 -14.51
CA GLU A 315 -4.13 -9.56 -13.32
C GLU A 315 -5.65 -9.63 -13.18
N THR A 316 -6.12 -9.97 -11.99
CA THR A 316 -7.57 -10.02 -11.68
C THR A 316 -8.13 -8.66 -11.28
N TYR A 317 -7.28 -7.76 -10.79
CA TYR A 317 -7.59 -6.36 -10.51
C TYR A 317 -6.48 -5.52 -11.14
N THR A 318 -6.82 -4.81 -12.18
CA THR A 318 -5.88 -4.05 -13.00
C THR A 318 -5.76 -2.61 -12.52
N TYR A 319 -4.76 -1.88 -13.02
CA TYR A 319 -4.67 -0.44 -12.78
C TYR A 319 -5.90 0.33 -13.32
N TYR A 320 -6.56 -0.20 -14.35
CA TYR A 320 -7.80 0.39 -14.86
C TYR A 320 -8.97 0.26 -13.89
N ASP A 321 -9.06 -0.87 -13.17
CA ASP A 321 -10.05 -1.05 -12.09
C ASP A 321 -9.79 -0.04 -10.98
N PHE A 322 -8.52 0.14 -10.60
CA PHE A 322 -8.13 1.18 -9.65
C PHE A 322 -8.54 2.60 -10.12
N LEU A 323 -8.37 2.94 -11.40
CA LEU A 323 -8.76 4.25 -11.93
C LEU A 323 -10.28 4.46 -11.88
N ILE A 324 -11.07 3.40 -12.15
CA ILE A 324 -12.52 3.42 -12.03
C ILE A 324 -12.95 3.67 -10.58
N ASP A 325 -12.37 2.92 -9.65
CA ASP A 325 -12.63 3.07 -8.22
C ASP A 325 -12.19 4.45 -7.72
N HIS A 326 -11.04 4.93 -8.18
CA HIS A 326 -10.55 6.26 -7.86
C HIS A 326 -11.50 7.36 -8.35
N GLU A 327 -11.98 7.26 -9.61
CA GLU A 327 -12.98 8.19 -10.15
C GLU A 327 -14.28 8.16 -9.33
N HIS A 328 -14.74 6.97 -8.96
CA HIS A 328 -15.93 6.80 -8.13
C HIS A 328 -15.75 7.47 -6.76
N ARG A 329 -14.63 7.21 -6.07
CA ARG A 329 -14.31 7.84 -4.78
C ARG A 329 -14.25 9.37 -4.87
N MET A 330 -13.67 9.90 -5.95
CA MET A 330 -13.61 11.35 -6.19
C MET A 330 -15.00 11.94 -6.35
N LYS A 331 -15.89 11.30 -7.12
CA LYS A 331 -17.28 11.71 -7.31
C LYS A 331 -18.08 11.68 -6.00
N MET A 332 -17.83 10.70 -5.14
CA MET A 332 -18.47 10.57 -3.84
C MET A 332 -17.90 11.50 -2.77
N GLY A 333 -16.89 12.29 -3.08
CA GLY A 333 -16.27 13.24 -2.14
C GLY A 333 -15.45 12.60 -1.03
N LEU A 334 -15.10 11.32 -1.13
CA LEU A 334 -14.40 10.58 -0.07
C LEU A 334 -12.95 11.04 0.17
N HIS A 335 -12.40 11.85 -0.74
CA HIS A 335 -11.10 12.49 -0.60
C HIS A 335 -11.11 13.77 0.24
N ILE A 336 -12.31 14.36 0.48
CA ILE A 336 -12.45 15.64 1.17
C ILE A 336 -11.89 15.63 2.60
N PRO A 337 -12.10 14.57 3.43
CA PRO A 337 -11.52 14.52 4.77
C PRO A 337 -9.99 14.61 4.76
N ASN A 338 -9.34 13.98 3.79
CA ASN A 338 -7.87 14.01 3.65
C ASN A 338 -7.39 15.43 3.27
N ILE A 339 -8.05 16.08 2.32
CA ILE A 339 -7.74 17.48 1.98
C ILE A 339 -7.88 18.39 3.20
N VAL A 340 -8.99 18.27 3.95
CA VAL A 340 -9.22 19.08 5.16
C VAL A 340 -8.15 18.80 6.22
N TYR A 341 -7.72 17.56 6.38
CA TYR A 341 -6.64 17.19 7.29
C TYR A 341 -5.33 17.88 6.91
N TYR A 342 -4.89 17.77 5.66
CA TYR A 342 -3.64 18.39 5.20
C TYR A 342 -3.68 19.92 5.23
N CYS A 343 -4.81 20.54 4.88
CA CYS A 343 -4.97 21.99 4.98
C CYS A 343 -4.90 22.52 6.43
N LYS A 344 -5.17 21.67 7.43
CA LYS A 344 -5.00 22.05 8.84
C LYS A 344 -3.57 21.91 9.35
N LEU A 345 -2.71 21.19 8.61
CA LEU A 345 -1.30 21.00 8.96
C LEU A 345 -0.38 22.07 8.37
N MET A 346 -0.82 22.81 7.36
CA MET A 346 -0.12 23.94 6.74
C MET A 346 -0.53 25.25 7.45
#